data_8c598f30842fa8929a5af80f5ef461c7
#
_entry.id   8c598f30842fa8929a5af80f5ef461c7
#
_cell.length_a   1.000
_cell.length_b   1.000
_cell.length_c   1.000
_cell.angle_alpha   90.00
_cell.angle_beta   90.00
_cell.angle_gamma   90.00
#
_symmetry.space_group_name_H-M   'P 1'
#
loop_
_entity.id
_entity.type
_entity.pdbx_description
1 polymer ?
#
loop_
_entity_poly.entity_id
_entity_poly.type
_entity_poly.pdbx_seq_one_letter_code
_entity_poly.pdbx_strand_id
1 'polypeptide(L)'
;MKRLGSTFAIVAVFFGSSIAYSADAPIGKWQTVDDKSGKVESEVEVYQEGGKLFGKIVSLAEPTDANGQPKRCTKCTGADKDKPIVGLVIIKGLSASGDRYKDGTITDPADGKVYKAEVWTEDGKLKVRGYLGMFYKTQTWVKAN
;
A
#
# COMPACT_ATOMS: atom_id res chain seq x y z
N MET A 1 59.87 -38.79 -26.40
CA MET A 1 58.43 -38.76 -26.15
C MET A 1 58.11 -37.53 -25.31
N LYS A 2 57.55 -36.49 -25.94
CA LYS A 2 57.14 -35.29 -25.26
C LYS A 2 55.67 -35.44 -24.92
N ARG A 3 55.33 -35.44 -23.64
CA ARG A 3 53.95 -35.39 -23.18
C ARG A 3 53.46 -33.92 -23.18
N LEU A 4 52.53 -33.61 -24.06
CA LEU A 4 51.82 -32.34 -24.02
C LEU A 4 50.79 -32.42 -22.90
N GLY A 5 51.04 -31.68 -21.82
CA GLY A 5 50.04 -31.41 -20.80
C GLY A 5 49.07 -30.39 -21.27
N SER A 6 47.84 -30.82 -21.56
CA SER A 6 46.75 -29.89 -21.86
C SER A 6 46.20 -29.31 -20.57
N THR A 7 46.53 -28.06 -20.30
CA THR A 7 45.97 -27.33 -19.16
C THR A 7 44.60 -26.78 -19.56
N PHE A 8 43.55 -27.45 -19.10
CA PHE A 8 42.20 -26.92 -19.20
C PHE A 8 42.04 -25.80 -18.16
N ALA A 9 42.00 -24.57 -18.62
CA ALA A 9 41.62 -23.45 -17.78
C ALA A 9 40.07 -23.47 -17.64
N ILE A 10 39.63 -23.80 -16.42
CA ILE A 10 38.22 -23.69 -16.03
C ILE A 10 37.94 -22.20 -15.78
N VAL A 11 37.26 -21.55 -16.71
CA VAL A 11 36.72 -20.21 -16.49
C VAL A 11 35.45 -20.36 -15.66
N ALA A 12 35.57 -20.10 -14.36
CA ALA A 12 34.41 -20.02 -13.50
C ALA A 12 33.67 -18.71 -13.81
N VAL A 13 32.56 -18.81 -14.52
CA VAL A 13 31.64 -17.69 -14.73
C VAL A 13 30.83 -17.55 -13.44
N PHE A 14 31.21 -16.57 -12.62
CA PHE A 14 30.39 -16.17 -11.50
C PHE A 14 29.17 -15.38 -12.07
N PHE A 15 28.02 -16.05 -12.14
CA PHE A 15 26.76 -15.36 -12.28
C PHE A 15 26.48 -14.66 -10.94
N GLY A 16 26.85 -13.39 -10.84
CA GLY A 16 26.43 -12.55 -9.74
C GLY A 16 24.93 -12.42 -9.79
N SER A 17 24.23 -13.14 -8.92
CA SER A 17 22.80 -12.90 -8.71
C SER A 17 22.67 -11.51 -8.14
N SER A 18 22.24 -10.56 -8.96
CA SER A 18 21.81 -9.24 -8.49
C SER A 18 20.61 -9.46 -7.60
N ILE A 19 20.80 -9.39 -6.28
CA ILE A 19 19.67 -9.33 -5.35
C ILE A 19 19.04 -7.97 -5.59
N ALA A 20 17.94 -7.93 -6.32
CA ALA A 20 17.13 -6.74 -6.41
C ALA A 20 16.51 -6.52 -5.02
N TYR A 21 17.02 -5.53 -4.29
CA TYR A 21 16.37 -5.04 -3.09
C TYR A 21 15.08 -4.34 -3.52
N SER A 22 13.95 -5.06 -3.46
CA SER A 22 12.66 -4.39 -3.42
C SER A 22 12.55 -3.72 -2.04
N ALA A 23 12.03 -2.49 -1.98
CA ALA A 23 11.70 -1.86 -0.72
C ALA A 23 10.83 -2.82 0.11
N ASP A 24 11.09 -2.91 1.41
CA ASP A 24 10.27 -3.71 2.30
C ASP A 24 8.82 -3.26 2.20
N ALA A 25 7.92 -4.21 1.98
CA ALA A 25 6.51 -3.92 1.90
C ALA A 25 6.02 -3.33 3.24
N PRO A 26 5.21 -2.25 3.23
CA PRO A 26 4.73 -1.60 4.45
C PRO A 26 3.59 -2.40 5.09
N ILE A 27 3.81 -3.68 5.34
CA ILE A 27 2.85 -4.60 5.91
C ILE A 27 2.58 -4.25 7.37
N GLY A 28 1.33 -4.33 7.80
CA GLY A 28 0.91 -4.09 9.16
C GLY A 28 -0.21 -3.07 9.26
N LYS A 29 -0.44 -2.60 10.48
CA LYS A 29 -1.51 -1.64 10.76
C LYS A 29 -0.97 -0.22 10.84
N TRP A 30 -1.67 0.67 10.17
CA TRP A 30 -1.35 2.09 10.08
C TRP A 30 -2.55 2.92 10.49
N GLN A 31 -2.31 3.97 11.27
CA GLN A 31 -3.35 4.92 11.64
C GLN A 31 -3.41 6.06 10.62
N THR A 32 -4.60 6.32 10.10
CA THR A 32 -4.85 7.52 9.31
C THR A 32 -5.12 8.68 10.28
N VAL A 33 -4.61 9.84 9.92
CA VAL A 33 -4.64 11.02 10.77
C VAL A 33 -5.24 12.18 9.99
N ASP A 34 -6.17 12.89 10.59
CA ASP A 34 -6.69 14.13 10.03
C ASP A 34 -5.59 15.20 9.98
N ASP A 35 -5.35 15.76 8.80
CA ASP A 35 -4.25 16.70 8.55
C ASP A 35 -4.39 18.02 9.34
N LYS A 36 -5.62 18.38 9.70
CA LYS A 36 -5.91 19.65 10.40
C LYS A 36 -5.88 19.50 11.90
N SER A 37 -6.51 18.46 12.43
CA SER A 37 -6.66 18.25 13.88
C SER A 37 -5.58 17.36 14.47
N GLY A 38 -4.89 16.56 13.67
CA GLY A 38 -3.94 15.55 14.13
C GLY A 38 -4.61 14.34 14.79
N LYS A 39 -5.93 14.24 14.75
CA LYS A 39 -6.66 13.12 15.35
C LYS A 39 -6.62 11.89 14.46
N VAL A 40 -6.50 10.73 15.11
CA VAL A 40 -6.64 9.45 14.43
C VAL A 40 -8.08 9.28 13.95
N GLU A 41 -8.26 8.95 12.67
CA GLU A 41 -9.58 8.73 12.07
C GLU A 41 -9.90 7.25 11.89
N SER A 42 -8.92 6.48 11.49
CA SER A 42 -9.08 5.05 11.23
C SER A 42 -7.78 4.30 11.38
N GLU A 43 -7.90 2.99 11.39
CA GLU A 43 -6.77 2.06 11.32
C GLU A 43 -6.91 1.22 10.06
N VAL A 44 -5.85 1.14 9.27
CA VAL A 44 -5.79 0.40 8.00
C VAL A 44 -4.76 -0.69 8.12
N GLU A 45 -5.16 -1.91 7.84
CA GLU A 45 -4.24 -3.04 7.69
C GLU A 45 -3.77 -3.14 6.25
N VAL A 46 -2.46 -3.00 6.06
CA VAL A 46 -1.80 -3.17 4.77
C VAL A 46 -1.28 -4.60 4.68
N TYR A 47 -1.60 -5.28 3.59
CA TYR A 47 -1.26 -6.68 3.37
C TYR A 47 -0.95 -6.95 1.90
N GLN A 48 -0.32 -8.08 1.64
CA GLN A 48 -0.05 -8.55 0.28
C GLN A 48 -0.95 -9.72 -0.08
N GLU A 49 -1.43 -9.71 -1.32
CA GLU A 49 -2.19 -10.79 -1.92
C GLU A 49 -1.86 -10.87 -3.41
N GLY A 50 -1.49 -12.07 -3.88
CA GLY A 50 -1.09 -12.26 -5.28
C GLY A 50 0.07 -11.39 -5.74
N GLY A 51 1.01 -11.08 -4.85
CA GLY A 51 2.17 -10.23 -5.14
C GLY A 51 1.87 -8.73 -5.21
N LYS A 52 0.64 -8.31 -4.89
CA LYS A 52 0.20 -6.92 -4.89
C LYS A 52 -0.16 -6.46 -3.49
N LEU A 53 -0.11 -5.14 -3.28
CA LEU A 53 -0.40 -4.51 -2.01
C LEU A 53 -1.85 -4.07 -1.95
N PHE A 54 -2.48 -4.34 -0.81
CA PHE A 54 -3.85 -3.96 -0.47
C PHE A 54 -3.90 -3.30 0.89
N GLY A 55 -4.94 -2.54 1.14
CA GLY A 55 -5.19 -1.95 2.46
C GLY A 55 -6.67 -1.97 2.80
N LYS A 56 -6.99 -2.47 3.99
CA LYS A 56 -8.36 -2.64 4.49
C LYS A 56 -8.55 -1.83 5.77
N ILE A 57 -9.64 -1.07 5.85
CA ILE A 57 -10.02 -0.39 7.09
C ILE A 57 -10.45 -1.44 8.11
N VAL A 58 -9.76 -1.50 9.24
CA VAL A 58 -10.07 -2.46 10.32
C VAL A 58 -10.76 -1.82 11.50
N SER A 59 -10.64 -0.50 11.67
CA SER A 59 -11.36 0.24 12.71
C SER A 59 -11.54 1.71 12.33
N LEU A 60 -12.55 2.34 12.91
CA LEU A 60 -12.83 3.77 12.81
C LEU A 60 -12.85 4.37 14.21
N ALA A 61 -12.33 5.60 14.37
CA ALA A 61 -12.45 6.35 15.60
C ALA A 61 -13.92 6.66 15.94
N GLU A 62 -14.71 6.92 14.89
CA GLU A 62 -16.16 7.11 14.99
C GLU A 62 -16.87 6.07 14.13
N PRO A 63 -17.16 4.86 14.69
CA PRO A 63 -17.61 3.74 13.88
C PRO A 63 -19.11 3.78 13.52
N THR A 64 -19.88 4.66 14.19
CA THR A 64 -21.34 4.75 14.00
C THR A 64 -21.75 6.11 13.41
N ASP A 65 -22.89 6.10 12.71
CA ASP A 65 -23.54 7.31 12.20
C ASP A 65 -24.39 7.98 13.29
N ALA A 66 -25.08 9.07 12.92
CA ALA A 66 -25.96 9.82 13.83
C ALA A 66 -27.13 8.98 14.40
N ASN A 67 -27.49 7.88 13.75
CA ASN A 67 -28.54 6.96 14.17
C ASN A 67 -28.00 5.75 14.98
N GLY A 68 -26.72 5.75 15.32
CA GLY A 68 -26.08 4.64 16.04
C GLY A 68 -25.83 3.39 15.18
N GLN A 69 -25.96 3.48 13.86
CA GLN A 69 -25.72 2.38 12.95
C GLN A 69 -24.26 2.39 12.44
N PRO A 70 -23.67 1.22 12.14
CA PRO A 70 -22.34 1.16 11.52
C PRO A 70 -22.27 2.02 10.26
N LYS A 71 -21.23 2.83 10.14
CA LYS A 71 -21.00 3.65 8.96
C LYS A 71 -20.80 2.80 7.71
N ARG A 72 -21.44 3.22 6.62
CA ARG A 72 -21.38 2.56 5.32
C ARG A 72 -20.85 3.51 4.26
N CYS A 73 -20.24 2.97 3.22
CA CYS A 73 -19.79 3.79 2.09
C CYS A 73 -20.94 4.14 1.17
N THR A 74 -21.78 5.08 1.59
CA THR A 74 -22.98 5.50 0.84
C THR A 74 -22.64 6.23 -0.44
N LYS A 75 -21.47 6.85 -0.54
CA LYS A 75 -20.97 7.57 -1.72
C LYS A 75 -20.12 6.71 -2.63
N CYS A 76 -19.74 5.51 -2.22
CA CYS A 76 -19.05 4.56 -3.08
C CYS A 76 -19.92 4.13 -4.26
N THR A 77 -19.27 3.64 -5.32
CA THR A 77 -19.93 3.14 -6.52
C THR A 77 -19.58 1.66 -6.75
N GLY A 78 -20.34 1.00 -7.63
CA GLY A 78 -20.08 -0.39 -7.98
C GLY A 78 -20.21 -1.34 -6.78
N ALA A 79 -19.30 -2.30 -6.69
CA ALA A 79 -19.32 -3.34 -5.67
C ALA A 79 -19.15 -2.81 -4.23
N ASP A 80 -18.56 -1.62 -4.05
CA ASP A 80 -18.33 -1.02 -2.74
C ASP A 80 -19.52 -0.17 -2.23
N LYS A 81 -20.51 0.07 -3.07
CA LYS A 81 -21.71 0.83 -2.72
C LYS A 81 -22.39 0.24 -1.48
N ASP A 82 -22.59 1.08 -0.47
CA ASP A 82 -23.25 0.73 0.80
C ASP A 82 -22.58 -0.37 1.64
N LYS A 83 -21.35 -0.76 1.30
CA LYS A 83 -20.58 -1.66 2.17
C LYS A 83 -20.24 -0.98 3.50
N PRO A 84 -20.14 -1.74 4.60
CA PRO A 84 -19.60 -1.20 5.84
C PRO A 84 -18.19 -0.62 5.59
N ILE A 85 -17.89 0.53 6.17
CA ILE A 85 -16.57 1.14 6.05
C ILE A 85 -15.53 0.29 6.80
N VAL A 86 -15.86 -0.23 7.98
CA VAL A 86 -15.02 -1.23 8.64
C VAL A 86 -15.08 -2.53 7.83
N GLY A 87 -13.92 -2.98 7.38
CA GLY A 87 -13.76 -4.12 6.47
C GLY A 87 -13.62 -3.74 5.00
N LEU A 88 -13.79 -2.46 4.65
CA LEU A 88 -13.68 -2.01 3.26
C LEU A 88 -12.20 -2.02 2.82
N VAL A 89 -11.93 -2.66 1.70
CA VAL A 89 -10.63 -2.61 1.04
C VAL A 89 -10.54 -1.30 0.26
N ILE A 90 -9.72 -0.38 0.75
CA ILE A 90 -9.57 0.95 0.15
C ILE A 90 -8.34 1.08 -0.74
N ILE A 91 -7.24 0.39 -0.42
CA ILE A 91 -6.07 0.32 -1.30
C ILE A 91 -6.15 -0.98 -2.06
N LYS A 92 -6.05 -0.91 -3.39
CA LYS A 92 -6.25 -2.08 -4.27
C LYS A 92 -5.14 -2.19 -5.30
N GLY A 93 -4.40 -3.30 -5.23
CA GLY A 93 -3.59 -3.80 -6.32
C GLY A 93 -2.35 -2.99 -6.66
N LEU A 94 -1.65 -2.41 -5.68
CA LEU A 94 -0.40 -1.71 -5.91
C LEU A 94 0.73 -2.70 -6.18
N SER A 95 1.56 -2.38 -7.15
CA SER A 95 2.74 -3.16 -7.54
C SER A 95 4.02 -2.48 -7.08
N ALA A 96 5.00 -3.27 -6.66
CA ALA A 96 6.32 -2.76 -6.30
C ALA A 96 7.00 -2.09 -7.49
N SER A 97 7.56 -0.90 -7.30
CA SER A 97 8.29 -0.14 -8.30
C SER A 97 9.38 0.69 -7.60
N GLY A 98 10.61 0.18 -7.59
CA GLY A 98 11.71 0.80 -6.85
C GLY A 98 11.41 0.84 -5.35
N ASP A 99 11.45 2.02 -4.78
CA ASP A 99 11.17 2.29 -3.36
C ASP A 99 9.68 2.54 -3.05
N ARG A 100 8.81 2.38 -4.05
CA ARG A 100 7.37 2.68 -3.95
C ARG A 100 6.51 1.52 -4.41
N TYR A 101 5.24 1.61 -4.07
CA TYR A 101 4.17 0.77 -4.60
C TYR A 101 3.20 1.66 -5.35
N LYS A 102 2.86 1.32 -6.58
CA LYS A 102 2.02 2.11 -7.49
C LYS A 102 1.21 1.23 -8.45
N ASP A 103 0.54 1.87 -9.41
CA ASP A 103 -0.28 1.23 -10.45
C ASP A 103 -1.53 0.52 -9.91
N GLY A 104 -2.04 0.99 -8.79
CA GLY A 104 -3.31 0.60 -8.23
C GLY A 104 -4.13 1.82 -7.84
N THR A 105 -5.10 1.61 -6.97
CA THR A 105 -6.07 2.64 -6.58
C THR A 105 -6.23 2.77 -5.08
N ILE A 106 -6.73 3.94 -4.67
CA ILE A 106 -7.26 4.17 -3.32
C ILE A 106 -8.66 4.76 -3.42
N THR A 107 -9.58 4.24 -2.63
CA THR A 107 -10.93 4.78 -2.47
C THR A 107 -10.99 5.61 -1.20
N ASP A 108 -11.49 6.85 -1.32
CA ASP A 108 -11.83 7.66 -0.17
C ASP A 108 -13.30 7.43 0.20
N PRO A 109 -13.61 6.79 1.33
CA PRO A 109 -15.00 6.53 1.68
C PRO A 109 -15.79 7.79 2.04
N ALA A 110 -15.12 8.91 2.35
CA ALA A 110 -15.79 10.17 2.66
C ALA A 110 -16.47 10.79 1.43
N ASP A 111 -15.86 10.67 0.25
CA ASP A 111 -16.43 11.18 -1.01
C ASP A 111 -16.81 10.09 -2.01
N GLY A 112 -16.44 8.84 -1.73
CA GLY A 112 -16.69 7.68 -2.61
C GLY A 112 -15.85 7.64 -3.87
N LYS A 113 -14.89 8.57 -4.02
CA LYS A 113 -14.05 8.65 -5.22
C LYS A 113 -12.89 7.67 -5.16
N VAL A 114 -12.49 7.22 -6.34
CA VAL A 114 -11.34 6.33 -6.55
C VAL A 114 -10.23 7.12 -7.22
N TYR A 115 -9.06 7.09 -6.60
CA TYR A 115 -7.86 7.79 -7.06
C TYR A 115 -6.79 6.77 -7.46
N LYS A 116 -5.92 7.12 -8.40
CA LYS A 116 -4.67 6.38 -8.59
C LYS A 116 -3.82 6.53 -7.34
N ALA A 117 -3.24 5.44 -6.86
CA ALA A 117 -2.52 5.45 -5.60
C ALA A 117 -1.04 5.13 -5.76
N GLU A 118 -0.25 5.76 -4.91
CA GLU A 118 1.16 5.49 -4.75
C GLU A 118 1.49 5.55 -3.26
N VAL A 119 2.20 4.57 -2.74
CA VAL A 119 2.59 4.52 -1.33
C VAL A 119 4.09 4.24 -1.19
N TRP A 120 4.68 4.81 -0.17
CA TRP A 120 6.09 4.58 0.20
C TRP A 120 6.29 4.84 1.69
N THR A 121 7.34 4.29 2.25
CA THR A 121 7.74 4.56 3.63
C THR A 121 8.79 5.67 3.67
N GLU A 122 8.67 6.55 4.65
CA GLU A 122 9.60 7.65 4.88
C GLU A 122 9.62 7.96 6.38
N ASP A 123 10.79 7.92 6.98
CA ASP A 123 10.98 8.16 8.42
C ASP A 123 10.07 7.32 9.32
N GLY A 124 9.87 6.05 8.98
CA GLY A 124 9.01 5.11 9.71
C GLY A 124 7.51 5.36 9.56
N LYS A 125 7.12 6.27 8.68
CA LYS A 125 5.72 6.60 8.37
C LYS A 125 5.35 6.11 6.96
N LEU A 126 4.08 5.88 6.73
CA LEU A 126 3.56 5.53 5.42
C LEU A 126 3.02 6.76 4.73
N LYS A 127 3.63 7.11 3.60
CA LYS A 127 3.13 8.14 2.70
C LYS A 127 2.15 7.51 1.73
N VAL A 128 0.96 8.09 1.66
CA VAL A 128 -0.13 7.62 0.79
C VAL A 128 -0.56 8.77 -0.08
N ARG A 129 -0.37 8.62 -1.39
CA ARG A 129 -0.69 9.66 -2.37
C ARG A 129 -1.80 9.19 -3.29
N GLY A 130 -2.83 10.01 -3.41
CA GLY A 130 -3.90 9.83 -4.40
C GLY A 130 -3.78 10.88 -5.50
N TYR A 131 -3.93 10.43 -6.75
CA TYR A 131 -3.89 11.30 -7.93
C TYR A 131 -5.26 11.41 -8.57
N LEU A 132 -5.63 12.64 -8.93
CA LEU A 132 -6.78 12.94 -9.77
C LEU A 132 -6.29 13.79 -10.95
N GLY A 133 -6.09 13.14 -12.11
CA GLY A 133 -5.43 13.78 -13.23
C GLY A 133 -4.02 14.25 -12.87
N MET A 134 -3.72 15.53 -13.07
CA MET A 134 -2.43 16.13 -12.71
C MET A 134 -2.33 16.57 -11.25
N PHE A 135 -3.44 16.56 -10.51
CA PHE A 135 -3.49 16.94 -9.11
C PHE A 135 -3.24 15.73 -8.22
N TYR A 136 -2.61 15.95 -7.06
CA TYR A 136 -2.42 14.91 -6.07
C TYR A 136 -2.48 15.46 -4.66
N LYS A 137 -2.81 14.59 -3.72
CA LYS A 137 -2.74 14.83 -2.29
C LYS A 137 -1.96 13.69 -1.63
N THR A 138 -1.04 14.04 -0.75
CA THR A 138 -0.26 13.07 0.03
C THR A 138 -0.69 13.13 1.49
N GLN A 139 -1.08 11.99 2.04
CA GLN A 139 -1.33 11.81 3.47
C GLN A 139 -0.14 11.10 4.10
N THR A 140 0.04 11.34 5.39
CA THR A 140 1.03 10.64 6.21
C THR A 140 0.31 9.81 7.26
N TRP A 141 0.46 8.49 7.16
CA TRP A 141 -0.09 7.55 8.13
C TRP A 141 0.99 7.11 9.10
N VAL A 142 0.63 6.97 10.36
CA VAL A 142 1.56 6.58 11.42
C VAL A 142 1.35 5.12 11.80
N LYS A 143 2.43 4.45 12.21
CA LYS A 143 2.34 3.04 12.60
C LYS A 143 1.42 2.89 13.81
N ALA A 144 0.50 1.94 13.74
CA ALA A 144 -0.32 1.58 14.89
C ALA A 144 0.50 0.76 15.90
N ASN A 145 0.28 1.00 17.18
CA ASN A 145 0.94 0.29 18.29
C ASN A 145 0.31 -1.09 18.50
#